data_640f99a54757ffa8658093f0f1581b46
#
_entry.id   640f99a54757ffa8658093f0f1581b46
#
_cell.length_a   1.000
_cell.length_b   1.000
_cell.length_c   1.000
_cell.angle_alpha   90.00
_cell.angle_beta   90.00
_cell.angle_gamma   90.00
#
_symmetry.space_group_name_H-M   'P 1'
#
loop_
_entity.id
_entity.type
_entity.pdbx_description
1 polymer ?
#
loop_
_entity_poly.entity_id
_entity_poly.type
_entity_poly.pdbx_seq_one_letter_code
_entity_poly.pdbx_strand_id
1 'polypeptide(L)'
;ENLNLAIEDVVEGLLQASGTTGRIPTNVGEILGYLDLKQLSFDFMKELEFVPEFIEKRDIRAVLSYSDRIIATHRQLHRNQMVFSTFHEVGHYILPEHVEKFYLCNIEDLGFFTKLRLEAEANKLAANLIFQLDLFAVEANSFPLGCNVITDLAGKYGTSFEATARRYVEQHSQPCALVVYDKVEKHVEGLE
;
A
#
# COMPACT_ATOMS: atom_id res chain seq x y z
N GLU A 1 10.58 -18.01 -4.08
CA GLU A 1 10.44 -18.33 -2.64
C GLU A 1 11.24 -17.37 -1.76
N ASN A 2 12.48 -17.02 -2.11
CA ASN A 2 13.35 -16.21 -1.25
C ASN A 2 12.92 -14.73 -1.12
N LEU A 3 12.27 -14.15 -2.13
CA LEU A 3 11.90 -12.72 -2.11
C LEU A 3 10.78 -12.42 -1.10
N ASN A 4 9.85 -13.35 -0.93
CA ASN A 4 8.74 -13.18 0.01
C ASN A 4 9.20 -13.18 1.47
N LEU A 5 10.14 -14.04 1.81
CA LEU A 5 10.76 -14.08 3.13
C LEU A 5 11.53 -12.77 3.42
N ALA A 6 12.26 -12.25 2.42
CA ALA A 6 13.00 -11.01 2.59
C ALA A 6 12.11 -9.79 2.90
N ILE A 7 10.93 -9.69 2.29
CA ILE A 7 10.00 -8.57 2.56
C ILE A 7 9.40 -8.70 3.97
N GLU A 8 9.06 -9.88 4.41
CA GLU A 8 8.53 -10.14 5.75
C GLU A 8 9.57 -9.81 6.83
N ASP A 9 10.82 -10.22 6.64
CA ASP A 9 11.93 -9.86 7.53
C ASP A 9 12.14 -8.35 7.62
N VAL A 10 12.07 -7.64 6.49
CA VAL A 10 12.18 -6.18 6.44
C VAL A 10 11.04 -5.51 7.21
N VAL A 11 9.81 -5.98 7.03
CA VAL A 11 8.64 -5.45 7.73
C VAL A 11 8.75 -5.70 9.23
N GLU A 12 9.10 -6.91 9.66
CA GLU A 12 9.27 -7.25 11.06
C GLU A 12 10.35 -6.37 11.71
N GLY A 13 11.51 -6.26 11.08
CA GLY A 13 12.59 -5.38 11.54
C GLY A 13 12.16 -3.92 11.65
N LEU A 14 11.41 -3.40 10.68
CA LEU A 14 10.91 -2.03 10.71
C LEU A 14 9.88 -1.80 11.82
N LEU A 15 8.93 -2.72 12.01
CA LEU A 15 7.94 -2.64 13.09
C LEU A 15 8.61 -2.65 14.48
N GLN A 16 9.61 -3.51 14.66
CA GLN A 16 10.38 -3.58 15.92
C GLN A 16 11.19 -2.30 16.16
N ALA A 17 11.95 -1.86 15.16
CA ALA A 17 12.84 -0.71 15.29
C ALA A 17 12.09 0.62 15.49
N SER A 18 10.89 0.77 14.87
CA SER A 18 10.01 1.92 15.07
C SER A 18 9.15 1.86 16.33
N GLY A 19 9.16 0.72 17.07
CA GLY A 19 8.35 0.51 18.26
C GLY A 19 6.85 0.35 17.98
N THR A 20 6.47 -0.01 16.74
CA THR A 20 5.06 -0.13 16.33
C THR A 20 4.52 -1.55 16.35
N THR A 21 5.33 -2.55 16.67
CA THR A 21 4.91 -3.95 16.77
C THR A 21 3.71 -4.13 17.72
N GLY A 22 2.65 -4.75 17.23
CA GLY A 22 1.41 -5.01 18.01
C GLY A 22 0.54 -3.78 18.25
N ARG A 23 0.91 -2.61 17.76
CA ARG A 23 0.14 -1.36 17.91
C ARG A 23 -0.73 -1.15 16.67
N ILE A 24 -2.05 -1.37 16.82
CA ILE A 24 -3.02 -1.33 15.71
C ILE A 24 -4.02 -0.19 15.92
N PRO A 25 -4.27 0.61 14.90
CA PRO A 25 -3.64 0.61 13.58
C PRO A 25 -2.17 1.03 13.64
N THR A 26 -1.34 0.52 12.71
CA THR A 26 0.07 0.87 12.61
C THR A 26 0.25 2.38 12.44
N ASN A 27 1.05 2.99 13.29
CA ASN A 27 1.23 4.44 13.28
C ASN A 27 2.21 4.88 12.17
N VAL A 28 1.67 5.55 11.15
CA VAL A 28 2.46 6.07 10.02
C VAL A 28 3.55 7.03 10.50
N GLY A 29 3.23 7.94 11.42
CA GLY A 29 4.18 8.96 11.90
C GLY A 29 5.40 8.37 12.61
N GLU A 30 5.23 7.26 13.37
CA GLU A 30 6.33 6.59 14.04
C GLU A 30 7.23 5.85 13.03
N ILE A 31 6.65 5.20 12.02
CA ILE A 31 7.41 4.59 10.92
C ILE A 31 8.22 5.65 10.17
N LEU A 32 7.57 6.73 9.76
CA LEU A 32 8.25 7.82 9.04
C LEU A 32 9.31 8.50 9.89
N GLY A 33 9.03 8.73 11.17
CA GLY A 33 9.99 9.31 12.11
C GLY A 33 11.24 8.45 12.28
N TYR A 34 11.08 7.12 12.35
CA TYR A 34 12.20 6.19 12.41
C TYR A 34 13.06 6.23 11.13
N LEU A 35 12.42 6.36 9.97
CA LEU A 35 13.09 6.40 8.66
C LEU A 35 13.66 7.80 8.30
N ASP A 36 13.43 8.82 9.15
CA ASP A 36 13.72 10.23 8.86
C ASP A 36 13.08 10.71 7.56
N LEU A 37 11.81 10.28 7.34
CA LEU A 37 10.97 10.68 6.22
C LEU A 37 9.93 11.71 6.66
N LYS A 38 9.64 12.68 5.79
CA LYS A 38 8.59 13.68 6.00
C LYS A 38 7.41 13.38 5.09
N GLN A 39 6.19 13.54 5.62
CA GLN A 39 4.98 13.46 4.82
C GLN A 39 4.45 14.85 4.52
N LEU A 40 4.12 15.11 3.25
CA LEU A 40 3.46 16.35 2.81
C LEU A 40 2.14 16.01 2.12
N SER A 41 1.15 16.88 2.34
CA SER A 41 -0.11 16.84 1.59
C SER A 41 0.01 17.74 0.36
N PHE A 42 -0.22 17.20 -0.82
CA PHE A 42 0.04 17.87 -2.09
C PHE A 42 -1.17 17.82 -3.02
N ASP A 43 -1.39 18.87 -3.80
CA ASP A 43 -2.44 18.92 -4.81
C ASP A 43 -1.81 18.75 -6.20
N PHE A 44 -1.59 17.49 -6.60
CA PHE A 44 -0.96 17.17 -7.86
C PHE A 44 -1.67 17.78 -9.09
N MET A 45 -2.97 18.00 -8.99
CA MET A 45 -3.75 18.61 -10.08
C MET A 45 -3.40 20.08 -10.29
N LYS A 46 -3.13 20.81 -9.20
CA LYS A 46 -2.85 22.26 -9.24
C LYS A 46 -1.38 22.57 -9.38
N GLU A 47 -0.53 21.75 -8.77
CA GLU A 47 0.89 22.08 -8.62
C GLU A 47 1.78 21.43 -9.71
N LEU A 48 1.24 20.45 -10.46
CA LEU A 48 1.91 19.81 -11.60
C LEU A 48 1.38 20.32 -12.97
N GLU A 49 1.11 21.62 -13.10
CA GLU A 49 0.68 22.21 -14.37
C GLU A 49 1.70 22.01 -15.52
N PHE A 50 2.96 21.77 -15.17
CA PHE A 50 4.09 21.63 -16.12
C PHE A 50 4.46 20.16 -16.45
N VAL A 51 3.73 19.16 -15.90
CA VAL A 51 4.01 17.75 -16.21
C VAL A 51 3.37 17.39 -17.54
N PRO A 52 4.11 16.71 -18.44
CA PRO A 52 3.60 16.34 -19.77
C PRO A 52 2.28 15.58 -19.71
N GLU A 53 1.45 15.78 -20.76
CA GLU A 53 0.05 15.30 -20.87
C GLU A 53 -0.14 13.77 -20.79
N PHE A 54 0.93 12.98 -20.91
CA PHE A 54 0.85 11.50 -20.87
C PHE A 54 0.84 10.89 -19.46
N ILE A 55 0.97 11.68 -18.40
CA ILE A 55 0.73 11.22 -17.04
C ILE A 55 -0.70 11.59 -16.69
N GLU A 56 -1.56 10.59 -16.53
CA GLU A 56 -2.90 10.81 -15.97
C GLU A 56 -2.78 11.27 -14.52
N LYS A 57 -2.69 12.58 -14.33
CA LYS A 57 -2.52 13.25 -13.01
C LYS A 57 -3.55 12.79 -11.97
N ARG A 58 -4.70 12.26 -12.43
CA ARG A 58 -5.80 11.78 -11.56
C ARG A 58 -5.44 10.51 -10.80
N ASP A 59 -4.49 9.72 -11.31
CA ASP A 59 -4.14 8.43 -10.72
C ASP A 59 -2.94 8.51 -9.77
N ILE A 60 -2.27 9.67 -9.71
CA ILE A 60 -1.14 9.86 -8.78
C ILE A 60 -1.69 9.99 -7.35
N ARG A 61 -1.40 8.99 -6.53
CA ARG A 61 -1.81 8.96 -5.11
C ARG A 61 -0.72 9.45 -4.17
N ALA A 62 0.51 9.08 -4.44
CA ALA A 62 1.68 9.51 -3.70
C ALA A 62 2.90 9.57 -4.62
N VAL A 63 3.94 10.26 -4.18
CA VAL A 63 5.25 10.34 -4.84
C VAL A 63 6.33 10.40 -3.77
N LEU A 64 7.40 9.65 -3.98
CA LEU A 64 8.58 9.64 -3.13
C LEU A 64 9.70 10.48 -3.74
N SER A 65 10.25 11.43 -2.98
CA SER A 65 11.53 12.07 -3.26
C SER A 65 12.59 11.48 -2.36
N TYR A 66 13.50 10.72 -2.92
CA TYR A 66 14.61 10.10 -2.17
C TYR A 66 15.59 11.16 -1.66
N SER A 67 15.94 12.15 -2.48
CA SER A 67 16.91 13.20 -2.15
C SER A 67 16.42 14.09 -1.01
N ASP A 68 15.13 14.43 -1.00
CA ASP A 68 14.55 15.32 -0.01
C ASP A 68 13.99 14.58 1.20
N ARG A 69 13.91 13.23 1.13
CA ARG A 69 13.29 12.36 2.13
C ARG A 69 11.84 12.75 2.40
N ILE A 70 11.09 12.96 1.31
CA ILE A 70 9.70 13.41 1.37
C ILE A 70 8.81 12.41 0.64
N ILE A 71 7.70 12.03 1.30
CA ILE A 71 6.56 11.37 0.67
C ILE A 71 5.44 12.40 0.53
N ALA A 72 5.13 12.80 -0.71
CA ALA A 72 4.01 13.66 -1.02
C ALA A 72 2.78 12.81 -1.31
N THR A 73 1.68 12.99 -0.56
CA THR A 73 0.42 12.28 -0.76
C THR A 73 -0.66 13.22 -1.28
N HIS A 74 -1.53 12.72 -2.15
CA HIS A 74 -2.61 13.55 -2.71
C HIS A 74 -3.58 13.99 -1.62
N ARG A 75 -3.87 15.30 -1.57
CA ARG A 75 -4.69 15.94 -0.53
C ARG A 75 -6.10 15.38 -0.37
N GLN A 76 -6.70 14.88 -1.46
CA GLN A 76 -8.07 14.39 -1.48
C GLN A 76 -8.20 12.89 -1.18
N LEU A 77 -7.11 12.20 -0.89
CA LEU A 77 -7.17 10.79 -0.52
C LEU A 77 -7.95 10.59 0.77
N HIS A 78 -8.82 9.58 0.76
CA HIS A 78 -9.39 9.08 2.01
C HIS A 78 -8.26 8.57 2.92
N ARG A 79 -8.44 8.69 4.25
CA ARG A 79 -7.43 8.31 5.24
C ARG A 79 -6.79 6.94 4.99
N ASN A 80 -7.59 5.92 4.69
CA ASN A 80 -7.08 4.56 4.48
C ASN A 80 -6.23 4.47 3.21
N GLN A 81 -6.62 5.19 2.14
CA GLN A 81 -5.85 5.28 0.91
C GLN A 81 -4.53 6.01 1.14
N MET A 82 -4.55 7.10 1.93
CA MET A 82 -3.35 7.85 2.29
C MET A 82 -2.37 6.97 3.06
N VAL A 83 -2.83 6.21 4.06
CA VAL A 83 -1.99 5.26 4.83
C VAL A 83 -1.36 4.22 3.92
N PHE A 84 -2.16 3.58 3.08
CA PHE A 84 -1.66 2.57 2.15
C PHE A 84 -0.63 3.17 1.17
N SER A 85 -0.94 4.31 0.54
CA SER A 85 -0.03 4.97 -0.39
C SER A 85 1.26 5.42 0.28
N THR A 86 1.20 5.91 1.52
CA THR A 86 2.41 6.25 2.29
C THR A 86 3.28 5.03 2.54
N PHE A 87 2.72 3.92 2.99
CA PHE A 87 3.49 2.70 3.22
C PHE A 87 3.98 2.03 1.92
N HIS A 88 3.28 2.23 0.81
CA HIS A 88 3.75 1.84 -0.51
C HIS A 88 5.03 2.59 -0.89
N GLU A 89 5.08 3.92 -0.70
CA GLU A 89 6.29 4.72 -0.92
C GLU A 89 7.41 4.35 0.07
N VAL A 90 7.07 4.00 1.32
CA VAL A 90 8.04 3.42 2.25
C VAL A 90 8.64 2.14 1.69
N GLY A 91 7.84 1.29 1.05
CA GLY A 91 8.32 0.09 0.37
C GLY A 91 9.38 0.41 -0.68
N HIS A 92 9.11 1.37 -1.55
CA HIS A 92 10.11 1.83 -2.52
C HIS A 92 11.36 2.40 -1.85
N TYR A 93 11.21 3.09 -0.74
CA TYR A 93 12.33 3.72 -0.03
C TYR A 93 13.29 2.73 0.63
N ILE A 94 12.79 1.62 1.19
CA ILE A 94 13.61 0.71 2.01
C ILE A 94 14.01 -0.59 1.32
N LEU A 95 13.31 -1.01 0.25
CA LEU A 95 13.65 -2.22 -0.47
C LEU A 95 14.91 -1.99 -1.33
N PRO A 96 16.01 -2.75 -1.12
CA PRO A 96 17.30 -2.46 -1.75
C PRO A 96 17.27 -2.42 -3.27
N GLU A 97 16.57 -3.37 -3.92
CA GLU A 97 16.47 -3.41 -5.37
C GLU A 97 15.71 -2.22 -5.96
N HIS A 98 14.76 -1.64 -5.22
CA HIS A 98 14.03 -0.44 -5.65
C HIS A 98 14.96 0.77 -5.64
N VAL A 99 15.72 0.94 -4.56
CA VAL A 99 16.69 2.03 -4.41
C VAL A 99 17.75 1.98 -5.52
N GLU A 100 18.35 0.80 -5.75
CA GLU A 100 19.36 0.62 -6.80
C GLU A 100 18.82 0.98 -8.18
N LYS A 101 17.63 0.52 -8.53
CA LYS A 101 17.02 0.79 -9.84
C LYS A 101 16.62 2.24 -10.01
N PHE A 102 16.22 2.92 -8.94
CA PHE A 102 15.88 4.33 -8.98
C PHE A 102 17.10 5.20 -9.25
N TYR A 103 18.28 4.84 -8.70
CA TYR A 103 19.52 5.60 -8.88
C TYR A 103 20.33 5.21 -10.12
N LEU A 104 20.23 3.95 -10.59
CA LEU A 104 21.08 3.42 -11.66
C LEU A 104 20.39 3.36 -13.03
N CYS A 105 19.07 3.37 -13.08
CA CYS A 105 18.30 3.29 -14.32
C CYS A 105 17.28 4.43 -14.38
N ASN A 106 17.13 5.06 -15.54
CA ASN A 106 15.92 5.84 -15.78
C ASN A 106 14.72 4.90 -15.66
N ILE A 107 13.69 5.29 -14.90
CA ILE A 107 12.48 4.47 -14.70
C ILE A 107 11.86 4.08 -16.05
N GLU A 108 12.04 4.90 -17.09
CA GLU A 108 11.59 4.63 -18.46
C GLU A 108 12.29 3.44 -19.11
N ASP A 109 13.54 3.16 -18.72
CA ASP A 109 14.35 2.06 -19.25
C ASP A 109 14.07 0.71 -18.59
N LEU A 110 13.30 0.70 -17.48
CA LEU A 110 12.91 -0.54 -16.81
C LEU A 110 11.87 -1.29 -17.64
N GLY A 111 12.15 -2.55 -17.94
CA GLY A 111 11.20 -3.43 -18.62
C GLY A 111 9.88 -3.56 -17.85
N PHE A 112 8.79 -3.75 -18.59
CA PHE A 112 7.42 -3.86 -18.05
C PHE A 112 7.29 -4.83 -16.86
N PHE A 113 7.85 -6.04 -16.99
CA PHE A 113 7.80 -7.03 -15.91
C PHE A 113 8.58 -6.62 -14.66
N THR A 114 9.66 -5.87 -14.81
CA THR A 114 10.42 -5.34 -13.67
C THR A 114 9.59 -4.32 -12.92
N LYS A 115 8.93 -3.39 -13.62
CA LYS A 115 8.01 -2.41 -13.00
C LYS A 115 6.91 -3.10 -12.24
N LEU A 116 6.22 -4.06 -12.85
CA LEU A 116 5.15 -4.82 -12.19
C LEU A 116 5.63 -5.53 -10.91
N ARG A 117 6.84 -6.10 -10.93
CA ARG A 117 7.41 -6.76 -9.77
C ARG A 117 7.67 -5.77 -8.63
N LEU A 118 8.33 -4.64 -8.92
CA LEU A 118 8.61 -3.62 -7.91
C LEU A 118 7.33 -3.07 -7.27
N GLU A 119 6.31 -2.79 -8.08
CA GLU A 119 5.00 -2.36 -7.59
C GLU A 119 4.33 -3.41 -6.70
N ALA A 120 4.40 -4.69 -7.10
CA ALA A 120 3.85 -5.79 -6.30
C ALA A 120 4.59 -5.95 -4.96
N GLU A 121 5.90 -5.78 -4.94
CA GLU A 121 6.73 -5.83 -3.74
C GLU A 121 6.40 -4.65 -2.79
N ALA A 122 6.28 -3.43 -3.30
CA ALA A 122 5.88 -2.26 -2.52
C ALA A 122 4.45 -2.41 -1.95
N ASN A 123 3.51 -2.92 -2.76
CA ASN A 123 2.15 -3.21 -2.31
C ASN A 123 2.12 -4.27 -1.20
N LYS A 124 2.92 -5.35 -1.34
CA LYS A 124 3.04 -6.40 -0.32
C LYS A 124 3.60 -5.85 0.98
N LEU A 125 4.65 -5.03 0.91
CA LEU A 125 5.23 -4.40 2.07
C LEU A 125 4.22 -3.49 2.78
N ALA A 126 3.51 -2.63 2.04
CA ALA A 126 2.47 -1.76 2.58
C ALA A 126 1.38 -2.55 3.30
N ALA A 127 0.87 -3.62 2.68
CA ALA A 127 -0.12 -4.50 3.28
C ALA A 127 0.41 -5.16 4.57
N ASN A 128 1.64 -5.66 4.55
CA ASN A 128 2.24 -6.30 5.72
C ASN A 128 2.50 -5.31 6.89
N LEU A 129 2.84 -4.05 6.60
CA LEU A 129 2.92 -3.01 7.64
C LEU A 129 1.54 -2.71 8.27
N ILE A 130 0.49 -2.64 7.45
CA ILE A 130 -0.87 -2.36 7.92
C ILE A 130 -1.41 -3.52 8.75
N PHE A 131 -1.31 -4.74 8.23
CA PHE A 131 -1.87 -5.94 8.86
C PHE A 131 -0.93 -6.61 9.86
N GLN A 132 0.30 -6.12 9.99
CA GLN A 132 1.33 -6.62 10.91
C GLN A 132 1.55 -8.14 10.79
N LEU A 133 1.79 -8.58 9.54
CA LEU A 133 2.16 -9.96 9.22
C LEU A 133 1.13 -10.97 9.76
N ASP A 134 1.59 -11.93 10.57
CA ASP A 134 0.77 -13.00 11.12
C ASP A 134 -0.20 -12.55 12.22
N LEU A 135 -0.02 -11.35 12.77
CA LEU A 135 -0.90 -10.84 13.81
C LEU A 135 -2.36 -10.78 13.35
N PHE A 136 -2.55 -10.32 12.10
CA PHE A 136 -3.88 -10.31 11.47
C PHE A 136 -4.43 -11.72 11.28
N ALA A 137 -3.61 -12.68 10.84
CA ALA A 137 -4.04 -14.06 10.65
C ALA A 137 -4.51 -14.70 11.95
N VAL A 138 -3.73 -14.53 13.03
CA VAL A 138 -4.10 -15.02 14.37
C VAL A 138 -5.43 -14.44 14.82
N GLU A 139 -5.61 -13.14 14.65
CA GLU A 139 -6.84 -12.46 15.06
C GLU A 139 -8.03 -12.87 14.18
N ALA A 140 -7.88 -12.88 12.87
CA ALA A 140 -8.93 -13.28 11.92
C ALA A 140 -9.44 -14.70 12.19
N ASN A 141 -8.55 -15.62 12.55
CA ASN A 141 -8.89 -17.01 12.87
C ASN A 141 -9.40 -17.23 14.31
N SER A 142 -9.37 -16.20 15.15
CA SER A 142 -9.95 -16.27 16.53
C SER A 142 -11.47 -16.12 16.55
N PHE A 143 -12.08 -15.73 15.42
CA PHE A 143 -13.52 -15.54 15.29
C PHE A 143 -14.12 -16.54 14.27
N PRO A 144 -15.42 -16.86 14.39
CA PRO A 144 -16.12 -17.59 13.33
C PRO A 144 -16.09 -16.84 12.01
N LEU A 145 -16.07 -17.58 10.89
CA LEU A 145 -16.12 -17.01 9.55
C LEU A 145 -17.37 -16.12 9.37
N GLY A 146 -17.20 -14.85 8.99
CA GLY A 146 -18.33 -13.95 8.78
C GLY A 146 -17.97 -12.54 8.31
N CYS A 147 -18.87 -11.92 7.55
CA CYS A 147 -18.68 -10.56 7.05
C CYS A 147 -18.57 -9.51 8.18
N ASN A 148 -19.25 -9.72 9.30
CA ASN A 148 -19.17 -8.80 10.42
C ASN A 148 -17.75 -8.74 11.00
N VAL A 149 -17.06 -9.87 11.07
CA VAL A 149 -15.66 -9.96 11.51
C VAL A 149 -14.77 -9.12 10.58
N ILE A 150 -14.99 -9.20 9.26
CA ILE A 150 -14.24 -8.40 8.29
C ILE A 150 -14.46 -6.90 8.53
N THR A 151 -15.71 -6.49 8.83
CA THR A 151 -16.05 -5.08 9.10
C THR A 151 -15.35 -4.59 10.37
N ASP A 152 -15.36 -5.39 11.44
CA ASP A 152 -14.73 -5.04 12.72
C ASP A 152 -13.21 -4.95 12.57
N LEU A 153 -12.59 -5.92 11.86
CA LEU A 153 -11.16 -5.91 11.56
C LEU A 153 -10.78 -4.72 10.67
N ALA A 154 -11.60 -4.37 9.66
CA ALA A 154 -11.35 -3.18 8.83
C ALA A 154 -11.30 -1.90 9.68
N GLY A 155 -12.25 -1.74 10.60
CA GLY A 155 -12.27 -0.63 11.55
C GLY A 155 -11.04 -0.61 12.46
N LYS A 156 -10.67 -1.78 13.02
CA LYS A 156 -9.54 -1.92 13.93
C LYS A 156 -8.20 -1.61 13.23
N TYR A 157 -7.96 -2.17 12.05
CA TYR A 157 -6.70 -1.98 11.30
C TYR A 157 -6.66 -0.67 10.50
N GLY A 158 -7.75 0.08 10.46
CA GLY A 158 -7.84 1.34 9.72
C GLY A 158 -7.74 1.16 8.20
N THR A 159 -8.37 0.10 7.69
CA THR A 159 -8.34 -0.27 6.26
C THR A 159 -9.74 -0.20 5.63
N SER A 160 -9.83 -0.39 4.30
CA SER A 160 -11.11 -0.56 3.65
C SER A 160 -11.66 -1.98 3.88
N PHE A 161 -12.99 -2.14 3.80
CA PHE A 161 -13.63 -3.46 3.84
C PHE A 161 -13.04 -4.40 2.80
N GLU A 162 -12.85 -3.93 1.57
CA GLU A 162 -12.31 -4.73 0.48
C GLU A 162 -10.88 -5.20 0.73
N ALA A 163 -9.98 -4.30 1.15
CA ALA A 163 -8.60 -4.68 1.47
C ALA A 163 -8.55 -5.71 2.61
N THR A 164 -9.38 -5.52 3.64
CA THR A 164 -9.49 -6.46 4.76
C THR A 164 -10.08 -7.79 4.32
N ALA A 165 -11.11 -7.78 3.47
CA ALA A 165 -11.73 -9.00 2.96
C ALA A 165 -10.76 -9.83 2.11
N ARG A 166 -9.95 -9.18 1.26
CA ARG A 166 -8.88 -9.85 0.50
C ARG A 166 -7.88 -10.52 1.44
N ARG A 167 -7.36 -9.77 2.42
CA ARG A 167 -6.40 -10.31 3.40
C ARG A 167 -7.01 -11.42 4.25
N TYR A 168 -8.30 -11.28 4.63
CA TYR A 168 -9.03 -12.27 5.39
C TYR A 168 -9.13 -13.61 4.65
N VAL A 169 -9.52 -13.58 3.38
CA VAL A 169 -9.63 -14.79 2.55
C VAL A 169 -8.27 -15.43 2.29
N GLU A 170 -7.22 -14.63 2.15
CA GLU A 170 -5.86 -15.13 1.95
C GLU A 170 -5.30 -15.85 3.18
N GLN A 171 -5.68 -15.42 4.39
CA GLN A 171 -5.07 -15.89 5.64
C GLN A 171 -5.99 -16.69 6.55
N HIS A 172 -7.26 -16.84 6.19
CA HIS A 172 -8.19 -17.61 7.00
C HIS A 172 -7.95 -19.11 6.84
N SER A 173 -7.97 -19.86 7.96
CA SER A 173 -7.71 -21.30 8.00
C SER A 173 -8.81 -22.15 7.36
N GLN A 174 -10.06 -21.64 7.31
CA GLN A 174 -11.16 -22.29 6.65
C GLN A 174 -11.20 -21.92 5.17
N PRO A 175 -11.55 -22.86 4.27
CA PRO A 175 -11.70 -22.56 2.85
C PRO A 175 -12.78 -21.49 2.65
N CYS A 176 -12.40 -20.37 2.05
CA CYS A 176 -13.30 -19.28 1.69
C CYS A 176 -12.86 -18.64 0.38
N ALA A 177 -13.76 -17.90 -0.27
CA ALA A 177 -13.49 -17.18 -1.49
C ALA A 177 -14.16 -15.82 -1.46
N LEU A 178 -13.50 -14.82 -2.07
CA LEU A 178 -14.04 -13.47 -2.25
C LEU A 178 -14.38 -13.27 -3.72
N VAL A 179 -15.62 -12.88 -3.99
CA VAL A 179 -16.06 -12.44 -5.32
C VAL A 179 -16.48 -10.99 -5.25
N VAL A 180 -15.83 -10.16 -6.04
CA VAL A 180 -16.12 -8.71 -6.11
C VAL A 180 -16.82 -8.42 -7.42
N TYR A 181 -17.98 -7.76 -7.34
CA TYR A 181 -18.75 -7.32 -8.49
C TYR A 181 -18.72 -5.80 -8.57
N ASP A 182 -18.27 -5.28 -9.71
CA ASP A 182 -18.39 -3.87 -10.03
C ASP A 182 -19.58 -3.60 -10.95
N LYS A 183 -20.30 -2.50 -10.72
CA LYS A 183 -21.26 -1.98 -11.68
C LYS A 183 -20.53 -1.37 -12.86
N VAL A 184 -20.55 -2.05 -13.99
CA VAL A 184 -20.13 -1.43 -15.25
C VAL A 184 -21.34 -0.67 -15.82
N GLU A 185 -21.31 0.66 -15.78
CA GLU A 185 -22.22 1.48 -16.57
C GLU A 185 -21.84 1.32 -18.06
N LYS A 186 -22.63 0.53 -18.79
CA LYS A 186 -22.53 0.54 -20.25
C LYS A 186 -23.10 1.87 -20.74
N HIS A 187 -22.25 2.78 -21.21
CA HIS A 187 -22.70 3.80 -22.15
C HIS A 187 -23.17 3.07 -23.41
N VAL A 188 -24.47 2.93 -23.55
CA VAL A 188 -25.10 2.57 -24.83
C VAL A 188 -25.05 3.87 -25.65
N GLU A 189 -24.04 3.99 -26.52
CA GLU A 189 -24.07 5.01 -27.56
C GLU A 189 -25.33 4.73 -28.39
N GLY A 190 -26.23 5.73 -28.44
CA GLY A 190 -27.51 5.63 -29.14
C GLY A 190 -27.29 5.30 -30.61
N LEU A 191 -27.94 4.23 -31.05
CA LEU A 191 -28.26 4.03 -32.45
C LEU A 191 -29.32 5.08 -32.81
N GLU A 192 -28.92 6.12 -33.52
CA GLU A 192 -29.82 6.87 -34.43
C GLU A 192 -29.86 6.20 -35.81
#